data_bbb1bc189c4867d7c2657aa0062b4be6
#
_entry.id   bbb1bc189c4867d7c2657aa0062b4be6
#
_cell.length_a   1.000
_cell.length_b   1.000
_cell.length_c   1.000
_cell.angle_alpha   90.00
_cell.angle_beta   90.00
_cell.angle_gamma   90.00
#
_symmetry.space_group_name_H-M   'P 1'
#
loop_
_entity.id
_entity.type
_entity.pdbx_description
1 polymer ?
#
loop_
_entity_poly.entity_id
_entity_poly.type
_entity_poly.pdbx_seq_one_letter_code
_entity_poly.pdbx_strand_id
1 'polypeptide(L)'
;MLPEVQNRNGALYADVTPSSLGLPIYTPMCHIPIPYSIYWRELGETFKEQATATCPVDTGYLRDHIGYNADSGGCEVWSDAPYSAYQEYGTSRMGAQPYFEAALVNAYSQVEGSMSALAAEFMENDADLWFLTNRCGREGTLQECYGDLQKLDKIIAFMQKENAATAAEAGWYYDITPLIDAREEIYARIQQLQEIETLRQAQGLGGFLAELIGMMLAQLLLAPVTIFEIMLDDINNGNDPNHYPSH
;
A
#
# COMPACT_ATOMS: atom_id res chain seq x y z
N MET A 1 11.50 13.29 6.90
CA MET A 1 12.90 13.25 7.40
C MET A 1 13.63 12.32 6.43
N LEU A 2 14.80 12.70 5.92
CA LEU A 2 15.53 11.82 5.01
C LEU A 2 16.19 10.65 5.80
N PRO A 3 16.34 9.48 5.16
CA PRO A 3 17.01 8.35 5.77
C PRO A 3 18.48 8.67 6.07
N GLU A 4 19.01 8.06 7.12
CA GLU A 4 20.41 8.23 7.50
C GLU A 4 21.33 7.52 6.50
N VAL A 5 22.32 8.24 6.01
CA VAL A 5 23.35 7.67 5.14
C VAL A 5 24.39 6.97 6.01
N GLN A 6 24.59 5.68 5.77
CA GLN A 6 25.51 4.81 6.48
C GLN A 6 26.85 4.70 5.73
N ASN A 7 27.94 4.90 6.46
CA ASN A 7 29.28 4.62 5.95
C ASN A 7 29.69 3.20 6.37
N ARG A 8 29.76 2.27 5.42
CA ARG A 8 30.17 0.89 5.63
C ARG A 8 31.57 0.67 4.98
N ASN A 9 32.64 0.88 5.74
CA ASN A 9 34.01 0.72 5.27
C ASN A 9 34.40 1.60 4.05
N GLY A 10 33.92 2.84 4.02
CA GLY A 10 34.17 3.77 2.94
C GLY A 10 33.11 3.77 1.81
N ALA A 11 32.27 2.75 1.74
CA ALA A 11 31.08 2.71 0.89
C ALA A 11 29.91 3.43 1.56
N LEU A 12 28.99 3.97 0.77
CA LEU A 12 27.79 4.68 1.23
C LEU A 12 26.53 3.86 0.94
N TYR A 13 25.62 3.81 1.91
CA TYR A 13 24.31 3.14 1.81
C TYR A 13 23.24 3.98 2.47
N ALA A 14 22.03 3.91 1.95
CA ALA A 14 20.84 4.45 2.60
C ALA A 14 19.63 3.55 2.36
N ASP A 15 18.93 3.23 3.44
CA ASP A 15 17.69 2.45 3.42
C ASP A 15 16.50 3.40 3.51
N VAL A 16 15.79 3.55 2.40
CA VAL A 16 14.59 4.38 2.29
C VAL A 16 13.37 3.50 2.47
N THR A 17 12.71 3.62 3.61
CA THR A 17 11.51 2.86 3.97
C THR A 17 10.35 3.81 4.30
N PRO A 18 9.08 3.35 4.28
CA PRO A 18 7.97 4.18 4.73
C PRO A 18 8.21 4.75 6.13
N SER A 19 8.71 3.94 7.05
CA SER A 19 9.00 4.35 8.43
C SER A 19 10.09 5.42 8.51
N SER A 20 11.15 5.33 7.70
CA SER A 20 12.23 6.34 7.68
C SER A 20 11.74 7.68 7.15
N LEU A 21 10.67 7.68 6.36
CA LEU A 21 10.03 8.87 5.80
C LEU A 21 8.84 9.37 6.63
N GLY A 22 8.46 8.67 7.69
CA GLY A 22 7.28 8.98 8.51
C GLY A 22 5.95 8.70 7.80
N LEU A 23 5.97 7.83 6.79
CA LEU A 23 4.78 7.40 6.06
C LEU A 23 4.15 6.17 6.72
N PRO A 24 2.81 6.03 6.72
CA PRO A 24 2.14 4.85 7.24
C PRO A 24 2.43 3.64 6.33
N ILE A 25 2.68 2.47 6.94
CA ILE A 25 2.86 1.21 6.20
C ILE A 25 1.51 0.57 5.90
N TYR A 26 0.58 0.68 6.86
CA TYR A 26 -0.76 0.11 6.79
C TYR A 26 -1.81 1.16 7.13
N THR A 27 -3.01 0.96 6.64
CA THR A 27 -4.17 1.73 7.07
C THR A 27 -4.56 1.35 8.51
N PRO A 28 -5.08 2.30 9.33
CA PRO A 28 -5.29 2.06 10.76
C PRO A 28 -6.47 1.15 11.09
N MET A 29 -7.51 1.11 10.25
CA MET A 29 -8.76 0.43 10.56
C MET A 29 -8.84 -0.96 9.93
N CYS A 30 -8.61 -1.06 8.61
CA CYS A 30 -8.66 -2.30 7.86
C CYS A 30 -7.29 -2.97 7.69
N HIS A 31 -6.22 -2.35 8.20
CA HIS A 31 -4.85 -2.87 8.15
C HIS A 31 -4.37 -3.21 6.73
N ILE A 32 -4.81 -2.43 5.75
CA ILE A 32 -4.46 -2.61 4.34
C ILE A 32 -3.04 -2.07 4.11
N PRO A 33 -2.14 -2.86 3.52
CA PRO A 33 -0.79 -2.38 3.18
C PRO A 33 -0.88 -1.30 2.10
N ILE A 34 -0.14 -0.20 2.26
CA ILE A 34 -0.08 0.88 1.28
C ILE A 34 1.01 0.55 0.26
N PRO A 35 0.68 0.41 -1.03
CA PRO A 35 1.59 -0.10 -2.05
C PRO A 35 2.52 0.98 -2.62
N TYR A 36 3.62 1.25 -1.94
CA TYR A 36 4.61 2.23 -2.39
C TYR A 36 5.61 1.71 -3.44
N SER A 37 5.51 0.46 -3.86
CA SER A 37 6.52 -0.23 -4.70
C SER A 37 6.93 0.52 -5.97
N ILE A 38 5.97 1.13 -6.67
CA ILE A 38 6.23 1.92 -7.88
C ILE A 38 7.12 3.13 -7.58
N TYR A 39 6.90 3.78 -6.43
CA TYR A 39 7.65 4.96 -6.02
C TYR A 39 9.06 4.61 -5.53
N TRP A 40 9.24 3.43 -4.93
CA TRP A 40 10.57 2.95 -4.54
C TRP A 40 11.45 2.74 -5.77
N ARG A 41 10.89 2.19 -6.84
CA ARG A 41 11.61 2.03 -8.10
C ARG A 41 11.96 3.37 -8.73
N GLU A 42 10.99 4.27 -8.84
CA GLU A 42 11.19 5.62 -9.38
C GLU A 42 12.25 6.39 -8.58
N LEU A 43 12.22 6.30 -7.26
CA LEU A 43 13.23 6.88 -6.38
C LEU A 43 14.61 6.31 -6.67
N GLY A 44 14.73 4.98 -6.76
CA GLY A 44 16.00 4.30 -7.01
C GLY A 44 16.59 4.63 -8.39
N GLU A 45 15.76 4.65 -9.44
CA GLU A 45 16.15 5.02 -10.79
C GLU A 45 16.65 6.47 -10.86
N THR A 46 15.87 7.40 -10.30
CA THR A 46 16.22 8.83 -10.24
C THR A 46 17.49 9.06 -9.43
N PHE A 47 17.63 8.38 -8.28
CA PHE A 47 18.85 8.45 -7.48
C PHE A 47 20.07 8.00 -8.30
N LYS A 48 20.00 6.82 -8.92
CA LYS A 48 21.10 6.26 -9.71
C LYS A 48 21.49 7.18 -10.85
N GLU A 49 20.50 7.69 -11.58
CA GLU A 49 20.73 8.61 -12.70
C GLU A 49 21.46 9.87 -12.23
N GLN A 50 20.96 10.52 -11.20
CA GLN A 50 21.53 11.78 -10.69
C GLN A 50 22.89 11.57 -10.03
N ALA A 51 23.05 10.55 -9.18
CA ALA A 51 24.31 10.25 -8.56
C ALA A 51 25.38 9.91 -9.61
N THR A 52 25.04 9.16 -10.64
CA THR A 52 25.92 8.80 -11.76
C THR A 52 26.32 10.03 -12.58
N ALA A 53 25.39 10.99 -12.76
CA ALA A 53 25.65 12.22 -13.53
C ALA A 53 26.53 13.21 -12.76
N THR A 54 26.46 13.22 -11.42
CA THR A 54 27.13 14.21 -10.58
C THR A 54 28.39 13.68 -9.89
N CYS A 55 28.58 12.36 -9.82
CA CYS A 55 29.76 11.78 -9.17
C CYS A 55 31.06 12.20 -9.92
N PRO A 56 32.16 12.43 -9.17
CA PRO A 56 33.44 12.69 -9.77
C PRO A 56 33.92 11.53 -10.63
N VAL A 57 34.36 11.82 -11.86
CA VAL A 57 34.80 10.80 -12.83
C VAL A 57 36.30 10.93 -13.06
N ASP A 58 37.04 9.92 -12.63
CA ASP A 58 38.44 9.70 -13.01
C ASP A 58 38.52 8.47 -13.93
N THR A 59 38.39 7.28 -13.35
CA THR A 59 38.42 5.99 -14.09
C THR A 59 37.02 5.49 -14.47
N GLY A 60 35.95 6.09 -13.89
CA GLY A 60 34.58 5.61 -13.97
C GLY A 60 34.22 4.57 -12.92
N TYR A 61 35.17 4.09 -12.13
CA TYR A 61 34.93 3.05 -11.11
C TYR A 61 33.84 3.45 -10.10
N LEU A 62 33.88 4.70 -9.58
CA LEU A 62 32.84 5.19 -8.65
C LEU A 62 31.45 5.14 -9.29
N ARG A 63 31.32 5.63 -10.50
CA ARG A 63 30.06 5.66 -11.25
C ARG A 63 29.49 4.27 -11.47
N ASP A 64 30.34 3.30 -11.81
CA ASP A 64 29.93 1.93 -12.10
C ASP A 64 29.52 1.13 -10.84
N HIS A 65 29.80 1.69 -9.63
CA HIS A 65 29.47 1.13 -8.33
C HIS A 65 28.29 1.83 -7.64
N ILE A 66 27.55 2.68 -8.36
CA ILE A 66 26.31 3.29 -7.88
C ILE A 66 25.13 2.41 -8.30
N GLY A 67 24.27 2.06 -7.35
CA GLY A 67 23.12 1.22 -7.62
C GLY A 67 21.98 1.42 -6.65
N TYR A 68 20.90 0.69 -6.89
CA TYR A 68 19.76 0.59 -5.99
C TYR A 68 19.12 -0.78 -6.09
N ASN A 69 18.36 -1.13 -5.06
CA ASN A 69 17.41 -2.24 -5.04
C ASN A 69 16.10 -1.76 -4.43
N ALA A 70 14.98 -2.05 -5.09
CA ALA A 70 13.66 -1.65 -4.64
C ALA A 70 12.75 -2.86 -4.51
N ASP A 71 12.03 -2.96 -3.39
CA ASP A 71 11.06 -4.00 -3.11
C ASP A 71 9.77 -3.42 -2.50
N SER A 72 8.93 -4.28 -1.91
CA SER A 72 7.69 -3.85 -1.25
C SER A 72 7.93 -3.01 -0.01
N GLY A 73 9.03 -3.24 0.69
CA GLY A 73 9.37 -2.62 1.96
C GLY A 73 10.10 -1.30 1.83
N GLY A 74 10.75 -1.03 0.68
CA GLY A 74 11.52 0.19 0.49
C GLY A 74 12.48 0.15 -0.69
N CYS A 75 13.44 1.08 -0.65
CA CYS A 75 14.51 1.19 -1.62
C CYS A 75 15.85 1.33 -0.89
N GLU A 76 16.75 0.37 -1.09
CA GLU A 76 18.15 0.52 -0.70
C GLU A 76 18.91 1.17 -1.86
N VAL A 77 19.64 2.24 -1.59
CA VAL A 77 20.53 2.89 -2.55
C VAL A 77 21.96 2.82 -2.04
N TRP A 78 22.91 2.66 -2.95
CA TRP A 78 24.31 2.55 -2.56
C TRP A 78 25.29 3.17 -3.54
N SER A 79 26.48 3.45 -3.01
CA SER A 79 27.72 3.66 -3.75
C SER A 79 28.80 2.81 -3.07
N ASP A 80 29.03 1.60 -3.56
CA ASP A 80 29.83 0.57 -2.89
C ASP A 80 31.33 0.63 -3.21
N ALA A 81 31.77 1.65 -3.93
CA ALA A 81 33.20 1.92 -4.05
C ALA A 81 33.81 2.26 -2.68
N PRO A 82 34.94 1.66 -2.28
CA PRO A 82 35.49 1.77 -0.92
C PRO A 82 36.00 3.18 -0.55
N TYR A 83 35.92 4.12 -1.47
CA TYR A 83 36.28 5.52 -1.26
C TYR A 83 35.11 6.50 -1.46
N SER A 84 33.88 6.00 -1.62
CA SER A 84 32.67 6.82 -1.84
C SER A 84 32.48 7.86 -0.74
N ALA A 85 32.64 7.47 0.53
CA ALA A 85 32.54 8.37 1.67
C ALA A 85 33.62 9.48 1.66
N TYR A 86 34.82 9.18 1.17
CA TYR A 86 35.88 10.20 1.06
C TYR A 86 35.56 11.22 -0.04
N GLN A 87 34.90 10.81 -1.11
CA GLN A 87 34.43 11.74 -2.13
C GLN A 87 33.30 12.61 -1.60
N GLU A 88 32.32 12.01 -0.92
CA GLU A 88 31.14 12.72 -0.39
C GLU A 88 31.55 13.75 0.67
N TYR A 89 32.30 13.33 1.68
CA TYR A 89 32.59 14.15 2.86
C TYR A 89 33.96 14.83 2.82
N GLY A 90 34.81 14.46 1.88
CA GLY A 90 36.18 14.94 1.81
C GLY A 90 37.08 14.27 2.83
N THR A 91 38.34 14.69 2.83
CA THR A 91 39.39 14.28 3.80
C THR A 91 40.22 15.50 4.22
N SER A 92 41.16 15.33 5.13
CA SER A 92 42.08 16.41 5.48
C SER A 92 42.96 16.91 4.32
N ARG A 93 42.98 16.16 3.21
CA ARG A 93 43.82 16.46 2.01
C ARG A 93 43.00 16.72 0.75
N MET A 94 41.69 16.43 0.76
CA MET A 94 40.83 16.54 -0.39
C MET A 94 39.48 17.18 0.01
N GLY A 95 39.06 18.21 -0.70
CA GLY A 95 37.76 18.83 -0.49
C GLY A 95 36.61 17.85 -0.79
N ALA A 96 35.50 18.01 -0.08
CA ALA A 96 34.29 17.27 -0.34
C ALA A 96 33.74 17.53 -1.75
N GLN A 97 33.26 16.50 -2.39
CA GLN A 97 32.54 16.56 -3.68
C GLN A 97 31.23 15.77 -3.53
N PRO A 98 30.22 16.36 -2.87
CA PRO A 98 28.99 15.66 -2.53
C PRO A 98 28.19 15.32 -3.80
N TYR A 99 27.79 14.08 -3.93
CA TYR A 99 26.99 13.57 -5.05
C TYR A 99 25.89 12.63 -4.55
N PHE A 100 26.13 11.88 -3.47
CA PHE A 100 25.25 10.84 -2.96
C PHE A 100 24.02 11.42 -2.23
N GLU A 101 24.27 12.23 -1.19
CA GLU A 101 23.19 12.84 -0.41
C GLU A 101 22.35 13.79 -1.26
N ALA A 102 23.00 14.58 -2.12
CA ALA A 102 22.30 15.50 -3.02
C ALA A 102 21.38 14.74 -4.00
N ALA A 103 21.85 13.64 -4.58
CA ALA A 103 21.05 12.80 -5.45
C ALA A 103 19.87 12.15 -4.71
N LEU A 104 20.09 11.69 -3.47
CA LEU A 104 19.03 11.10 -2.65
C LEU A 104 17.94 12.11 -2.28
N VAL A 105 18.33 13.32 -1.85
CA VAL A 105 17.40 14.43 -1.58
C VAL A 105 16.55 14.75 -2.80
N ASN A 106 17.17 14.88 -3.96
CA ASN A 106 16.49 15.21 -5.20
C ASN A 106 15.55 14.09 -5.66
N ALA A 107 15.99 12.83 -5.58
CA ALA A 107 15.16 11.68 -5.93
C ALA A 107 13.93 11.59 -5.01
N TYR A 108 14.11 11.75 -3.71
CA TYR A 108 13.00 11.75 -2.76
C TYR A 108 12.02 12.89 -3.03
N SER A 109 12.49 14.10 -3.27
CA SER A 109 11.63 15.25 -3.50
C SER A 109 10.72 15.10 -4.73
N GLN A 110 11.08 14.27 -5.70
CA GLN A 110 10.26 13.99 -6.87
C GLN A 110 9.08 13.07 -6.56
N VAL A 111 9.26 12.09 -5.66
CA VAL A 111 8.24 11.09 -5.33
C VAL A 111 7.44 11.41 -4.06
N GLU A 112 7.94 12.30 -3.19
CA GLU A 112 7.34 12.61 -1.88
C GLU A 112 5.87 13.01 -1.97
N GLY A 113 5.54 13.91 -2.90
CA GLY A 113 4.17 14.39 -3.11
C GLY A 113 3.23 13.26 -3.52
N SER A 114 3.67 12.40 -4.42
CA SER A 114 2.88 11.27 -4.93
C SER A 114 2.71 10.18 -3.86
N MET A 115 3.76 9.88 -3.10
CA MET A 115 3.68 8.94 -1.98
C MET A 115 2.75 9.42 -0.88
N SER A 116 2.81 10.72 -0.54
CA SER A 116 1.91 11.31 0.45
C SER A 116 0.47 11.34 -0.03
N ALA A 117 0.22 11.62 -1.31
CA ALA A 117 -1.11 11.58 -1.90
C ALA A 117 -1.70 10.16 -1.90
N LEU A 118 -0.89 9.15 -2.25
CA LEU A 118 -1.30 7.75 -2.18
C LEU A 118 -1.65 7.35 -0.75
N ALA A 119 -0.82 7.71 0.23
CA ALA A 119 -1.11 7.44 1.64
C ALA A 119 -2.42 8.07 2.08
N ALA A 120 -2.67 9.33 1.72
CA ALA A 120 -3.91 10.03 2.04
C ALA A 120 -5.14 9.36 1.41
N GLU A 121 -5.04 8.95 0.13
CA GLU A 121 -6.13 8.23 -0.56
C GLU A 121 -6.45 6.91 0.13
N PHE A 122 -5.43 6.12 0.52
CA PHE A 122 -5.65 4.86 1.23
C PHE A 122 -6.23 5.09 2.63
N MET A 123 -5.80 6.13 3.34
CA MET A 123 -6.34 6.46 4.66
C MET A 123 -7.80 6.93 4.59
N GLU A 124 -8.17 7.70 3.58
CA GLU A 124 -9.56 8.12 3.35
C GLU A 124 -10.44 6.92 3.00
N ASN A 125 -9.99 6.06 2.10
CA ASN A 125 -10.70 4.85 1.71
C ASN A 125 -10.81 3.83 2.87
N ASP A 126 -9.84 3.77 3.78
CA ASP A 126 -9.86 2.89 4.95
C ASP A 126 -11.02 3.20 5.89
N ALA A 127 -11.24 4.47 6.17
CA ALA A 127 -12.36 4.90 7.00
C ALA A 127 -13.70 4.53 6.33
N ASP A 128 -13.81 4.73 5.03
CA ASP A 128 -14.98 4.35 4.25
C ASP A 128 -15.19 2.83 4.24
N LEU A 129 -14.15 2.04 4.00
CA LEU A 129 -14.20 0.57 4.03
C LEU A 129 -14.59 0.04 5.41
N TRP A 130 -14.03 0.62 6.48
CA TRP A 130 -14.38 0.21 7.84
C TRP A 130 -15.86 0.51 8.16
N PHE A 131 -16.37 1.68 7.75
CA PHE A 131 -17.79 1.99 7.86
C PHE A 131 -18.65 1.03 7.04
N LEU A 132 -18.18 0.58 5.89
CA LEU A 132 -18.85 -0.37 5.01
C LEU A 132 -19.02 -1.74 5.64
N THR A 133 -17.93 -2.34 6.08
CA THR A 133 -17.93 -3.66 6.71
C THR A 133 -18.72 -3.67 8.02
N ASN A 134 -18.71 -2.57 8.78
CA ASN A 134 -19.45 -2.46 10.03
C ASN A 134 -20.89 -1.92 9.89
N ARG A 135 -21.18 -1.15 8.84
CA ARG A 135 -22.45 -0.45 8.65
C ARG A 135 -23.34 -1.10 7.58
N CYS A 136 -22.79 -1.52 6.44
CA CYS A 136 -23.55 -2.14 5.36
C CYS A 136 -24.17 -3.49 5.74
N GLY A 137 -23.61 -4.19 6.74
CA GLY A 137 -24.25 -5.37 7.29
C GLY A 137 -25.57 -5.08 7.99
N ARG A 138 -25.86 -3.83 8.38
CA ARG A 138 -27.01 -3.49 9.22
C ARG A 138 -27.97 -2.43 8.66
N GLU A 139 -27.52 -1.36 8.03
CA GLU A 139 -28.37 -0.20 7.73
C GLU A 139 -28.15 0.49 6.37
N GLY A 140 -27.25 0.00 5.49
CA GLY A 140 -26.92 0.65 4.22
C GLY A 140 -28.04 0.61 3.19
N THR A 141 -28.27 1.74 2.51
CA THR A 141 -29.14 1.81 1.33
C THR A 141 -28.47 1.18 0.12
N LEU A 142 -29.29 0.75 -0.86
CA LEU A 142 -28.79 0.19 -2.11
C LEU A 142 -27.80 1.13 -2.83
N GLN A 143 -28.05 2.45 -2.78
CA GLN A 143 -27.19 3.45 -3.41
C GLN A 143 -25.83 3.58 -2.68
N GLU A 144 -25.83 3.50 -1.36
CA GLU A 144 -24.59 3.49 -0.57
C GLU A 144 -23.75 2.25 -0.89
N CYS A 145 -24.36 1.05 -0.93
CA CYS A 145 -23.65 -0.18 -1.31
C CYS A 145 -23.01 -0.09 -2.71
N TYR A 146 -23.68 0.55 -3.69
CA TYR A 146 -23.06 0.76 -5.01
C TYR A 146 -21.88 1.74 -4.97
N GLY A 147 -22.00 2.84 -4.20
CA GLY A 147 -20.90 3.80 -4.03
C GLY A 147 -19.65 3.13 -3.43
N ASP A 148 -19.89 2.28 -2.48
CA ASP A 148 -18.89 1.54 -1.75
C ASP A 148 -18.20 0.47 -2.61
N LEU A 149 -19.00 -0.28 -3.38
CA LEU A 149 -18.48 -1.23 -4.37
C LEU A 149 -17.53 -0.53 -5.36
N GLN A 150 -17.89 0.66 -5.85
CA GLN A 150 -17.03 1.41 -6.76
C GLN A 150 -15.68 1.81 -6.15
N LYS A 151 -15.66 2.18 -4.86
CA LYS A 151 -14.42 2.50 -4.15
C LYS A 151 -13.54 1.26 -4.00
N LEU A 152 -14.13 0.16 -3.56
CA LEU A 152 -13.43 -1.11 -3.39
C LEU A 152 -12.87 -1.64 -4.72
N ASP A 153 -13.64 -1.56 -5.81
CA ASP A 153 -13.19 -1.96 -7.14
C ASP A 153 -11.97 -1.14 -7.62
N LYS A 154 -11.92 0.16 -7.30
CA LYS A 154 -10.76 1.00 -7.62
C LYS A 154 -9.52 0.56 -6.85
N ILE A 155 -9.65 0.26 -5.56
CA ILE A 155 -8.54 -0.21 -4.73
C ILE A 155 -8.04 -1.57 -5.24
N ILE A 156 -8.94 -2.51 -5.50
CA ILE A 156 -8.60 -3.83 -6.05
C ILE A 156 -7.88 -3.69 -7.39
N ALA A 157 -8.41 -2.88 -8.31
CA ALA A 157 -7.80 -2.66 -9.62
C ALA A 157 -6.40 -2.05 -9.52
N PHE A 158 -6.21 -1.09 -8.61
CA PHE A 158 -4.91 -0.49 -8.34
C PHE A 158 -3.93 -1.55 -7.81
N MET A 159 -4.29 -2.31 -6.79
CA MET A 159 -3.43 -3.33 -6.21
C MET A 159 -3.15 -4.50 -7.17
N GLN A 160 -4.11 -4.87 -8.02
CA GLN A 160 -3.87 -5.86 -9.08
C GLN A 160 -2.84 -5.38 -10.11
N LYS A 161 -2.90 -4.10 -10.47
CA LYS A 161 -1.92 -3.49 -11.37
C LYS A 161 -0.52 -3.48 -10.76
N GLU A 162 -0.42 -3.10 -9.49
CA GLU A 162 0.84 -3.14 -8.75
C GLU A 162 1.39 -4.56 -8.63
N ASN A 163 0.54 -5.54 -8.26
CA ASN A 163 0.93 -6.93 -8.20
C ASN A 163 1.43 -7.47 -9.55
N ALA A 164 0.81 -7.07 -10.66
CA ALA A 164 1.26 -7.48 -11.99
C ALA A 164 2.65 -6.91 -12.32
N ALA A 165 2.93 -5.67 -11.93
CA ALA A 165 4.22 -5.03 -12.12
C ALA A 165 5.30 -5.67 -11.25
N THR A 166 5.02 -5.92 -9.97
CA THR A 166 5.99 -6.45 -9.00
C THR A 166 6.24 -7.94 -9.15
N ALA A 167 5.22 -8.75 -9.47
CA ALA A 167 5.38 -10.19 -9.70
C ALA A 167 6.30 -10.51 -10.88
N ALA A 168 6.31 -9.67 -11.91
CA ALA A 168 7.16 -9.84 -13.07
C ALA A 168 8.65 -9.60 -12.77
N GLU A 169 8.96 -8.75 -11.79
CA GLU A 169 10.31 -8.27 -11.53
C GLU A 169 10.93 -8.82 -10.25
N ALA A 170 10.16 -8.97 -9.18
CA ALA A 170 10.67 -9.30 -7.86
C ALA A 170 10.11 -10.59 -7.23
N GLY A 171 9.09 -11.21 -7.83
CA GLY A 171 8.51 -12.48 -7.38
C GLY A 171 7.67 -12.38 -6.09
N TRP A 172 7.28 -11.19 -5.66
CA TRP A 172 6.38 -10.98 -4.52
C TRP A 172 5.12 -10.21 -4.95
N TYR A 173 4.05 -10.30 -4.16
CA TYR A 173 2.77 -9.63 -4.42
C TYR A 173 2.05 -9.32 -3.10
N TYR A 174 1.19 -8.31 -3.13
CA TYR A 174 0.26 -8.03 -2.03
C TYR A 174 -0.89 -9.04 -2.03
N ASP A 175 -1.23 -9.58 -0.87
CA ASP A 175 -2.44 -10.40 -0.75
C ASP A 175 -3.69 -9.51 -0.79
N ILE A 176 -4.45 -9.64 -1.88
CA ILE A 176 -5.71 -8.91 -2.10
C ILE A 176 -6.94 -9.78 -1.87
N THR A 177 -6.76 -11.03 -1.41
CA THR A 177 -7.86 -11.96 -1.14
C THR A 177 -8.91 -11.36 -0.22
N PRO A 178 -8.54 -10.70 0.91
CA PRO A 178 -9.49 -10.08 1.81
C PRO A 178 -10.36 -9.00 1.15
N LEU A 179 -9.80 -8.24 0.21
CA LEU A 179 -10.55 -7.22 -0.51
C LEU A 179 -11.52 -7.83 -1.54
N ILE A 180 -11.14 -8.95 -2.16
CA ILE A 180 -11.99 -9.70 -3.07
C ILE A 180 -13.18 -10.30 -2.31
N ASP A 181 -12.92 -10.90 -1.16
CA ASP A 181 -13.97 -11.48 -0.30
C ASP A 181 -14.97 -10.40 0.17
N ALA A 182 -14.47 -9.25 0.63
CA ALA A 182 -15.33 -8.11 0.99
C ALA A 182 -16.19 -7.63 -0.19
N ARG A 183 -15.65 -7.62 -1.40
CA ARG A 183 -16.40 -7.29 -2.62
C ARG A 183 -17.54 -8.27 -2.88
N GLU A 184 -17.32 -9.57 -2.74
CA GLU A 184 -18.34 -10.60 -2.92
C GLU A 184 -19.48 -10.44 -1.88
N GLU A 185 -19.16 -10.10 -0.64
CA GLU A 185 -20.16 -9.82 0.39
C GLU A 185 -21.04 -8.61 0.05
N ILE A 186 -20.42 -7.51 -0.43
CA ILE A 186 -21.16 -6.33 -0.89
C ILE A 186 -22.10 -6.70 -2.06
N TYR A 187 -21.65 -7.52 -3.02
CA TYR A 187 -22.50 -8.00 -4.11
C TYR A 187 -23.68 -8.82 -3.59
N ALA A 188 -23.44 -9.76 -2.68
CA ALA A 188 -24.51 -10.55 -2.08
C ALA A 188 -25.54 -9.65 -1.36
N ARG A 189 -25.06 -8.61 -0.68
CA ARG A 189 -25.92 -7.63 0.00
C ARG A 189 -26.75 -6.80 -0.98
N ILE A 190 -26.15 -6.34 -2.07
CA ILE A 190 -26.85 -5.62 -3.15
C ILE A 190 -27.97 -6.49 -3.71
N GLN A 191 -27.72 -7.76 -4.00
CA GLN A 191 -28.75 -8.68 -4.51
C GLN A 191 -29.93 -8.83 -3.52
N GLN A 192 -29.63 -9.00 -2.23
CA GLN A 192 -30.66 -9.07 -1.21
C GLN A 192 -31.51 -7.79 -1.13
N LEU A 193 -30.89 -6.62 -1.19
CA LEU A 193 -31.59 -5.34 -1.17
C LEU A 193 -32.46 -5.14 -2.43
N GLN A 194 -32.01 -5.58 -3.59
CA GLN A 194 -32.77 -5.56 -4.83
C GLN A 194 -33.99 -6.48 -4.77
N GLU A 195 -33.84 -7.68 -4.19
CA GLU A 195 -34.96 -8.59 -3.98
C GLU A 195 -36.02 -7.97 -3.04
N ILE A 196 -35.56 -7.35 -1.94
CA ILE A 196 -36.44 -6.63 -1.01
C ILE A 196 -37.16 -5.48 -1.71
N GLU A 197 -36.48 -4.71 -2.57
CA GLU A 197 -37.05 -3.60 -3.32
C GLU A 197 -38.10 -4.11 -4.33
N THR A 198 -37.80 -5.19 -5.07
CA THR A 198 -38.75 -5.81 -6.00
C THR A 198 -39.98 -6.38 -5.29
N LEU A 199 -39.79 -7.02 -4.12
CA LEU A 199 -40.91 -7.49 -3.29
C LEU A 199 -41.75 -6.32 -2.77
N ARG A 200 -41.11 -5.21 -2.34
CA ARG A 200 -41.79 -3.99 -1.89
C ARG A 200 -42.61 -3.33 -2.99
N GLN A 201 -42.08 -3.30 -4.23
CA GLN A 201 -42.81 -2.78 -5.41
C GLN A 201 -43.98 -3.69 -5.83
N ALA A 202 -43.82 -5.01 -5.70
CA ALA A 202 -44.87 -5.97 -5.96
C ALA A 202 -46.03 -5.91 -4.90
N GLN A 203 -45.72 -5.38 -3.73
CA GLN A 203 -46.64 -5.33 -2.58
C GLN A 203 -47.52 -4.07 -2.51
N GLY A 204 -47.49 -3.17 -3.45
CA GLY A 204 -48.48 -2.09 -3.53
C GLY A 204 -49.93 -2.61 -3.53
N LEU A 205 -50.16 -3.90 -3.33
CA LEU A 205 -51.42 -4.65 -3.42
C LEU A 205 -51.75 -5.55 -2.20
N GLY A 206 -51.40 -5.21 -0.96
CA GLY A 206 -52.02 -5.89 0.15
C GLY A 206 -51.18 -6.15 1.43
N GLY A 207 -51.73 -5.77 2.57
CA GLY A 207 -51.09 -5.76 3.89
C GLY A 207 -50.67 -7.11 4.54
N PHE A 208 -50.95 -8.26 3.90
CA PHE A 208 -50.62 -9.58 4.46
C PHE A 208 -49.11 -9.97 4.31
N LEU A 209 -48.46 -9.35 3.34
CA LEU A 209 -47.02 -9.63 3.08
C LEU A 209 -46.05 -8.74 3.91
N ALA A 210 -46.53 -7.67 4.52
CA ALA A 210 -45.72 -6.81 5.38
C ALA A 210 -45.20 -7.53 6.60
N GLU A 211 -45.95 -8.49 7.15
CA GLU A 211 -45.56 -9.28 8.30
C GLU A 211 -44.48 -10.34 7.98
N LEU A 212 -44.56 -10.93 6.78
CA LEU A 212 -43.57 -11.89 6.30
C LEU A 212 -42.21 -11.23 6.02
N ILE A 213 -42.25 -9.99 5.48
CA ILE A 213 -41.05 -9.18 5.20
C ILE A 213 -40.39 -8.72 6.51
N GLY A 214 -41.19 -8.35 7.51
CA GLY A 214 -40.69 -8.02 8.84
C GLY A 214 -39.90 -9.19 9.47
N MET A 215 -40.39 -10.41 9.30
CA MET A 215 -39.68 -11.60 9.78
C MET A 215 -38.42 -11.92 8.96
N MET A 216 -38.45 -11.77 7.63
CA MET A 216 -37.27 -11.96 6.78
C MET A 216 -36.20 -10.88 7.03
N LEU A 217 -36.61 -9.63 7.22
CA LEU A 217 -35.72 -8.53 7.59
C LEU A 217 -35.09 -8.78 8.97
N ALA A 218 -35.85 -9.26 9.93
CA ALA A 218 -35.33 -9.60 11.26
C ALA A 218 -34.30 -10.74 11.19
N GLN A 219 -34.50 -11.75 10.32
CA GLN A 219 -33.51 -12.82 10.13
C GLN A 219 -32.27 -12.34 9.37
N LEU A 220 -32.39 -11.42 8.41
CA LEU A 220 -31.29 -10.81 7.69
C LEU A 220 -30.45 -9.85 8.56
N LEU A 221 -31.11 -9.19 9.52
CA LEU A 221 -30.44 -8.34 10.51
C LEU A 221 -29.71 -9.14 11.61
N LEU A 222 -30.10 -10.42 11.77
CA LEU A 222 -29.48 -11.35 12.74
C LEU A 222 -28.42 -12.25 12.12
N ALA A 223 -28.19 -12.20 10.79
CA ALA A 223 -27.09 -12.92 10.16
C ALA A 223 -25.75 -12.39 10.69
N PRO A 224 -24.91 -13.24 11.28
CA PRO A 224 -23.75 -12.78 12.02
C PRO A 224 -22.69 -12.17 11.11
N VAL A 225 -22.09 -11.11 11.61
CA VAL A 225 -20.86 -10.46 11.10
C VAL A 225 -19.68 -11.40 11.40
N THR A 226 -19.69 -12.61 10.83
CA THR A 226 -18.71 -13.65 11.18
C THR A 226 -17.39 -13.54 10.47
N ILE A 227 -17.33 -12.88 9.31
CA ILE A 227 -16.09 -12.86 8.52
C ILE A 227 -15.11 -11.79 9.00
N PHE A 228 -15.59 -10.64 9.47
CA PHE A 228 -14.69 -9.62 10.01
C PHE A 228 -14.13 -10.00 11.38
N GLU A 229 -14.92 -10.71 12.19
CA GLU A 229 -14.40 -11.32 13.43
C GLU A 229 -13.35 -12.39 13.11
N ILE A 230 -13.53 -13.18 12.05
CA ILE A 230 -12.54 -14.17 11.58
C ILE A 230 -11.28 -13.46 11.08
N MET A 231 -11.40 -12.36 10.32
CA MET A 231 -10.26 -11.55 9.88
C MET A 231 -9.50 -10.92 11.05
N LEU A 232 -10.20 -10.38 12.05
CA LEU A 232 -9.58 -9.83 13.25
C LEU A 232 -8.93 -10.91 14.11
N ASP A 233 -9.53 -12.11 14.17
CA ASP A 233 -8.95 -13.26 14.89
C ASP A 233 -7.70 -13.81 14.20
N ASP A 234 -7.67 -13.87 12.87
CA ASP A 234 -6.47 -14.28 12.11
C ASP A 234 -5.33 -13.25 12.24
N ILE A 235 -5.65 -11.94 12.25
CA ILE A 235 -4.68 -10.87 12.48
C ILE A 235 -4.18 -10.88 13.93
N ASN A 236 -5.06 -11.10 14.91
CA ASN A 236 -4.70 -11.17 16.35
C ASN A 236 -4.01 -12.48 16.74
N ASN A 237 -4.22 -13.58 16.01
CA ASN A 237 -3.60 -14.88 16.28
C ASN A 237 -2.23 -15.07 15.62
N GLY A 238 -1.59 -14.02 15.11
CA GLY A 238 -0.15 -13.99 14.89
C GLY A 238 0.37 -14.73 13.67
N ASN A 239 -0.35 -14.77 12.58
CA ASN A 239 0.26 -15.05 11.29
C ASN A 239 1.03 -13.79 10.83
N ASP A 240 2.26 -13.66 11.32
CA ASP A 240 3.23 -12.68 10.83
C ASP A 240 3.56 -13.02 9.36
N PRO A 241 3.13 -12.21 8.37
CA PRO A 241 3.43 -12.46 6.96
C PRO A 241 4.93 -12.36 6.64
N ASN A 242 5.78 -11.97 7.62
CA ASN A 242 7.22 -11.85 7.47
C ASN A 242 8.00 -13.08 7.97
N HIS A 243 7.33 -14.17 8.32
CA HIS A 243 8.03 -15.41 8.67
C HIS A 243 8.49 -16.15 7.41
N TYR A 244 9.64 -15.74 6.86
CA TYR A 244 10.35 -16.50 5.84
C TYR A 244 11.02 -17.72 6.50
N PRO A 245 10.80 -18.94 5.99
CA PRO A 245 11.61 -20.09 6.39
C PRO A 245 13.03 -19.88 5.86
N SER A 246 13.99 -19.79 6.79
CA SER A 246 15.43 -19.85 6.49
C SER A 246 15.76 -21.21 5.90
N HIS A 247 16.17 -21.21 4.64
CA HIS A 247 16.94 -22.29 4.01
C HIS A 247 18.28 -21.78 3.52
#